data_eb30a1ec7dc220bbf22f6aa8ef1a4895
#
_entry.id   eb30a1ec7dc220bbf22f6aa8ef1a4895
#
_cell.length_a   1.000
_cell.length_b   1.000
_cell.length_c   1.000
_cell.angle_alpha   90.00
_cell.angle_beta   90.00
_cell.angle_gamma   90.00
#
_symmetry.space_group_name_H-M   'P 1'
#
loop_
_entity.id
_entity.type
_entity.pdbx_description
1 polymer ?
#
loop_
_entity_poly.entity_id
_entity_poly.type
_entity_poly.pdbx_seq_one_letter_code
_entity_poly.pdbx_strand_id
1 'polypeptide(L)'
;MNRKSILGLLVALGLPLACYLWLKSASENAVDMPRKYLLDTVVTRIEKGKEITDSIWHKTANITLVNQLGDTVSLYDKSSKIMVVDYVFTSCRSICPKLTFNMQKLQHSFKLGGNVRKKIDTAVVQFVSFTVDPERDSVPVLKNYADIFGANHDNWWFLTGNKD
;
A
#
# COMPACT_ATOMS: atom_id res chain seq x y z
N MET A 1 46.55 15.21 -29.26
CA MET A 1 45.99 14.96 -27.90
C MET A 1 46.89 13.94 -27.22
N ASN A 2 47.51 14.31 -26.08
CA ASN A 2 48.50 13.44 -25.42
C ASN A 2 47.78 12.22 -24.81
N ARG A 3 48.40 11.03 -24.87
CA ARG A 3 47.86 9.79 -24.25
C ARG A 3 47.40 9.97 -22.80
N LYS A 4 48.12 10.80 -22.02
CA LYS A 4 47.78 11.16 -20.62
C LYS A 4 46.46 11.95 -20.52
N SER A 5 46.19 12.86 -21.47
CA SER A 5 44.97 13.66 -21.50
C SER A 5 43.73 12.82 -21.86
N ILE A 6 43.92 11.84 -22.78
CA ILE A 6 42.86 10.90 -23.13
C ILE A 6 42.51 9.99 -21.96
N LEU A 7 43.54 9.49 -21.25
CA LEU A 7 43.33 8.67 -20.06
C LEU A 7 42.62 9.44 -18.94
N GLY A 8 42.99 10.69 -18.71
CA GLY A 8 42.32 11.56 -17.73
C GLY A 8 40.84 11.80 -18.08
N LEU A 9 40.52 12.01 -19.36
CA LEU A 9 39.15 12.19 -19.82
C LEU A 9 38.31 10.91 -19.64
N LEU A 10 38.88 9.74 -19.95
CA LEU A 10 38.23 8.44 -19.78
C LEU A 10 37.94 8.13 -18.30
N VAL A 11 38.87 8.47 -17.41
CA VAL A 11 38.64 8.28 -15.95
C VAL A 11 37.59 9.28 -15.46
N ALA A 12 37.66 10.54 -15.85
CA ALA A 12 36.73 11.57 -15.38
C ALA A 12 35.29 11.34 -15.82
N LEU A 13 35.06 10.76 -16.99
CA LEU A 13 33.70 10.44 -17.46
C LEU A 13 33.29 9.00 -17.16
N GLY A 14 34.24 8.07 -17.22
CA GLY A 14 33.95 6.63 -17.04
C GLY A 14 33.64 6.26 -15.59
N LEU A 15 34.33 6.89 -14.64
CA LEU A 15 34.15 6.57 -13.21
C LEU A 15 32.79 7.00 -12.66
N PRO A 16 32.26 8.21 -12.93
CA PRO A 16 30.90 8.59 -12.54
C PRO A 16 29.84 7.74 -13.23
N LEU A 17 30.04 7.40 -14.50
CA LEU A 17 29.11 6.55 -15.23
C LEU A 17 29.06 5.13 -14.67
N ALA A 18 30.22 4.54 -14.38
CA ALA A 18 30.31 3.22 -13.75
C ALA A 18 29.67 3.21 -12.35
N CYS A 19 29.93 4.26 -11.55
CA CYS A 19 29.31 4.44 -10.24
C CYS A 19 27.78 4.58 -10.34
N TYR A 20 27.29 5.35 -11.29
CA TYR A 20 25.85 5.49 -11.52
C TYR A 20 25.19 4.17 -11.94
N LEU A 21 25.80 3.42 -12.86
CA LEU A 21 25.29 2.12 -13.32
C LEU A 21 25.31 1.09 -12.17
N TRP A 22 26.35 1.10 -11.35
CA TRP A 22 26.45 0.23 -10.18
C TRP A 22 25.40 0.57 -9.12
N LEU A 23 25.22 1.85 -8.79
CA LEU A 23 24.18 2.31 -7.88
C LEU A 23 22.78 2.00 -8.37
N LYS A 24 22.53 2.17 -9.68
CA LYS A 24 21.25 1.83 -10.28
C LYS A 24 20.97 0.34 -10.18
N SER A 25 21.94 -0.52 -10.52
CA SER A 25 21.79 -1.97 -10.39
C SER A 25 21.63 -2.43 -8.94
N ALA A 26 22.36 -1.83 -8.00
CA ALA A 26 22.21 -2.10 -6.57
C ALA A 26 20.86 -1.66 -6.04
N SER A 27 20.32 -0.51 -6.50
CA SER A 27 19.02 0.00 -6.11
C SER A 27 17.86 -0.85 -6.63
N GLU A 28 17.94 -1.36 -7.86
CA GLU A 28 16.93 -2.23 -8.44
C GLU A 28 16.82 -3.58 -7.69
N ASN A 29 17.91 -4.03 -7.06
CA ASN A 29 17.95 -5.26 -6.27
C ASN A 29 17.67 -5.05 -4.76
N ALA A 30 17.54 -3.80 -4.30
CA ALA A 30 17.42 -3.46 -2.87
C ALA A 30 15.98 -3.36 -2.37
N VAL A 31 14.96 -3.59 -3.22
CA VAL A 31 13.57 -3.63 -2.76
C VAL A 31 13.30 -5.02 -2.19
N ASP A 32 13.63 -5.20 -0.92
CA ASP A 32 13.13 -6.34 -0.16
C ASP A 32 11.60 -6.26 -0.11
N MET A 33 10.95 -7.19 -0.78
CA MET A 33 9.51 -7.37 -0.65
C MET A 33 9.15 -7.53 0.83
N PRO A 34 8.07 -6.91 1.32
CA PRO A 34 7.67 -7.06 2.70
C PRO A 34 7.54 -8.54 3.05
N ARG A 35 8.18 -8.94 4.15
CA ARG A 35 8.18 -10.34 4.60
C ARG A 35 6.75 -10.80 4.80
N LYS A 36 6.44 -11.98 4.25
CA LYS A 36 5.20 -12.65 4.58
C LYS A 36 5.34 -13.19 6.00
N TYR A 37 4.42 -12.83 6.90
CA TYR A 37 4.56 -13.14 8.33
C TYR A 37 3.73 -14.34 8.77
N LEU A 38 2.62 -14.63 8.09
CA LEU A 38 1.72 -15.70 8.47
C LEU A 38 1.89 -16.87 7.49
N LEU A 39 2.51 -17.94 7.97
CA LEU A 39 2.69 -19.19 7.24
C LEU A 39 1.55 -20.14 7.63
N ASP A 40 0.75 -20.58 6.65
CA ASP A 40 -0.31 -21.57 6.90
C ASP A 40 0.26 -22.99 6.95
N THR A 41 1.05 -23.35 5.95
CA THR A 41 1.63 -24.68 5.87
C THR A 41 2.86 -24.74 4.97
N VAL A 42 3.63 -25.80 5.12
CA VAL A 42 4.78 -26.12 4.27
C VAL A 42 4.46 -27.41 3.55
N VAL A 43 4.49 -27.40 2.23
CA VAL A 43 4.26 -28.58 1.40
C VAL A 43 5.58 -29.00 0.77
N THR A 44 6.01 -30.22 1.08
CA THR A 44 7.18 -30.81 0.46
C THR A 44 6.73 -31.74 -0.67
N ARG A 45 7.27 -31.52 -1.87
CA ARG A 45 7.03 -32.36 -3.05
C ARG A 45 8.35 -32.82 -3.66
N ILE A 46 8.35 -34.01 -4.23
CA ILE A 46 9.50 -34.54 -4.94
C ILE A 46 9.32 -34.26 -6.42
N GLU A 47 10.16 -33.43 -7.00
CA GLU A 47 10.17 -33.14 -8.42
C GLU A 47 11.54 -33.49 -9.02
N LYS A 48 11.53 -34.40 -10.00
CA LYS A 48 12.74 -34.91 -10.67
C LYS A 48 13.76 -35.50 -9.69
N GLY A 49 13.30 -36.20 -8.64
CA GLY A 49 14.17 -36.81 -7.64
C GLY A 49 14.81 -35.84 -6.63
N LYS A 50 14.38 -34.57 -6.64
CA LYS A 50 14.81 -33.53 -5.70
C LYS A 50 13.63 -33.11 -4.83
N GLU A 51 13.87 -33.02 -3.54
CA GLU A 51 12.89 -32.57 -2.58
C GLU A 51 12.78 -31.04 -2.68
N ILE A 52 11.59 -30.54 -3.05
CA ILE A 52 11.30 -29.11 -3.13
C ILE A 52 10.28 -28.80 -2.03
N THR A 53 10.67 -27.90 -1.14
CA THR A 53 9.83 -27.41 -0.06
C THR A 53 9.22 -26.08 -0.47
N ASP A 54 7.90 -26.00 -0.54
CA ASP A 54 7.15 -24.78 -0.88
C ASP A 54 6.35 -24.30 0.33
N SER A 55 6.35 -22.99 0.56
CA SER A 55 5.69 -22.37 1.70
C SER A 55 4.36 -21.75 1.26
N ILE A 56 3.25 -22.24 1.80
CA ILE A 56 1.93 -21.68 1.57
C ILE A 56 1.67 -20.60 2.63
N TRP A 57 1.57 -19.37 2.16
CA TRP A 57 1.38 -18.21 3.01
C TRP A 57 -0.09 -17.90 3.21
N HIS A 58 -0.44 -17.46 4.42
CA HIS A 58 -1.80 -17.08 4.76
C HIS A 58 -2.35 -16.02 3.80
N LYS A 59 -3.56 -16.27 3.32
CA LYS A 59 -4.28 -15.35 2.47
C LYS A 59 -5.50 -14.83 3.24
N THR A 60 -5.55 -13.53 3.44
CA THR A 60 -6.69 -12.87 4.09
C THR A 60 -7.99 -13.26 3.39
N ALA A 61 -9.02 -13.61 4.16
CA ALA A 61 -10.34 -13.92 3.62
C ALA A 61 -10.89 -12.74 2.81
N ASN A 62 -11.61 -13.05 1.74
CA ASN A 62 -12.31 -12.02 1.01
C ASN A 62 -13.55 -11.58 1.79
N ILE A 63 -13.64 -10.31 2.12
CA ILE A 63 -14.75 -9.71 2.86
C ILE A 63 -15.46 -8.74 1.90
N THR A 64 -16.79 -8.88 1.84
CA THR A 64 -17.65 -7.99 1.04
C THR A 64 -18.50 -7.15 1.98
N LEU A 65 -18.38 -5.84 1.88
CA LEU A 65 -19.03 -4.86 2.76
C LEU A 65 -19.54 -3.67 1.94
N VAL A 66 -20.26 -2.75 2.61
CA VAL A 66 -20.76 -1.53 1.99
C VAL A 66 -19.83 -0.37 2.37
N ASN A 67 -19.44 0.42 1.36
CA ASN A 67 -18.61 1.59 1.57
C ASN A 67 -19.45 2.83 1.95
N GLN A 68 -18.79 3.93 2.28
CA GLN A 68 -19.42 5.22 2.63
C GLN A 68 -20.23 5.87 1.49
N LEU A 69 -20.10 5.40 0.27
CA LEU A 69 -20.88 5.86 -0.88
C LEU A 69 -22.11 4.99 -1.16
N GLY A 70 -22.26 3.89 -0.41
CA GLY A 70 -23.35 2.93 -0.58
C GLY A 70 -23.06 1.80 -1.55
N ASP A 71 -21.83 1.73 -2.09
CA ASP A 71 -21.44 0.67 -3.00
C ASP A 71 -21.03 -0.57 -2.22
N THR A 72 -21.44 -1.74 -2.71
CA THR A 72 -20.94 -3.03 -2.21
C THR A 72 -19.56 -3.27 -2.81
N VAL A 73 -18.55 -3.41 -1.97
CA VAL A 73 -17.16 -3.59 -2.36
C VAL A 73 -16.55 -4.83 -1.72
N SER A 74 -15.65 -5.47 -2.45
CA SER A 74 -14.89 -6.62 -1.99
C SER A 74 -13.41 -6.23 -1.80
N LEU A 75 -12.76 -6.75 -0.76
CA LEU A 75 -11.34 -6.49 -0.55
C LEU A 75 -10.49 -6.96 -1.73
N TYR A 76 -10.90 -8.05 -2.39
CA TYR A 76 -10.16 -8.59 -3.52
C TYR A 76 -10.26 -7.75 -4.79
N ASP A 77 -11.24 -6.83 -4.89
CA ASP A 77 -11.33 -5.89 -6.02
C ASP A 77 -10.11 -4.97 -6.11
N LYS A 78 -9.38 -4.82 -5.01
CA LYS A 78 -8.16 -4.02 -4.90
C LYS A 78 -6.93 -4.86 -4.54
N SER A 79 -6.95 -6.17 -4.76
CA SER A 79 -5.86 -7.09 -4.40
C SER A 79 -4.51 -6.79 -5.06
N SER A 80 -4.51 -6.02 -6.15
CA SER A 80 -3.28 -5.53 -6.80
C SER A 80 -2.67 -4.30 -6.15
N LYS A 81 -3.31 -3.74 -5.10
CA LYS A 81 -2.86 -2.54 -4.39
C LYS A 81 -2.34 -2.88 -3.00
N ILE A 82 -1.50 -2.01 -2.48
CA ILE A 82 -1.13 -2.04 -1.06
C ILE A 82 -2.32 -1.53 -0.26
N MET A 83 -2.88 -2.37 0.60
CA MET A 83 -3.96 -1.96 1.49
C MET A 83 -3.41 -1.46 2.82
N VAL A 84 -3.79 -0.23 3.18
CA VAL A 84 -3.54 0.34 4.50
C VAL A 84 -4.85 0.31 5.27
N VAL A 85 -4.88 -0.49 6.33
CA VAL A 85 -6.12 -0.83 7.05
C VAL A 85 -6.08 -0.25 8.45
N ASP A 86 -7.20 0.33 8.90
CA ASP A 86 -7.44 0.68 10.29
C ASP A 86 -8.89 0.37 10.72
N TYR A 87 -9.14 0.52 12.01
CA TYR A 87 -10.46 0.37 12.61
C TYR A 87 -10.92 1.70 13.20
N VAL A 88 -12.16 2.04 12.96
CA VAL A 88 -12.75 3.31 13.37
C VAL A 88 -14.15 3.11 13.95
N PHE A 89 -14.59 4.00 14.83
CA PHE A 89 -16.00 4.27 15.07
C PHE A 89 -16.23 5.77 15.25
N THR A 90 -17.31 6.27 14.65
CA THR A 90 -17.51 7.72 14.48
C THR A 90 -17.78 8.43 15.79
N SER A 91 -18.30 7.73 16.79
CA SER A 91 -18.58 8.26 18.13
C SER A 91 -17.34 8.38 19.03
N CYS A 92 -16.17 7.91 18.59
CA CYS A 92 -14.92 8.00 19.36
C CYS A 92 -14.43 9.45 19.41
N ARG A 93 -14.22 9.99 20.60
CA ARG A 93 -13.73 11.35 20.81
C ARG A 93 -12.23 11.43 21.12
N SER A 94 -11.52 10.32 21.13
CA SER A 94 -10.12 10.28 21.59
C SER A 94 -9.15 9.84 20.51
N ILE A 95 -9.00 8.53 20.28
CA ILE A 95 -7.95 7.99 19.44
C ILE A 95 -8.31 7.95 17.94
N CYS A 96 -9.59 7.63 17.62
CA CYS A 96 -10.01 7.49 16.22
C CYS A 96 -9.80 8.78 15.39
N PRO A 97 -10.13 9.99 15.89
CA PRO A 97 -9.83 11.21 15.16
C PRO A 97 -8.34 11.40 14.86
N LYS A 98 -7.47 11.01 15.79
CA LYS A 98 -6.01 11.09 15.61
C LYS A 98 -5.52 10.10 14.56
N LEU A 99 -6.04 8.86 14.59
CA LEU A 99 -5.71 7.83 13.60
C LEU A 99 -6.18 8.25 12.21
N THR A 100 -7.44 8.65 12.08
CA THR A 100 -8.00 9.12 10.80
C THR A 100 -7.23 10.31 10.24
N PHE A 101 -6.82 11.26 11.10
CA PHE A 101 -5.98 12.37 10.67
C PHE A 101 -4.59 11.92 10.20
N ASN A 102 -3.98 10.94 10.85
CA ASN A 102 -2.70 10.37 10.40
C ASN A 102 -2.86 9.61 9.09
N MET A 103 -3.95 8.85 8.94
CA MET A 103 -4.30 8.17 7.67
C MET A 103 -4.50 9.20 6.54
N GLN A 104 -5.18 10.31 6.80
CA GLN A 104 -5.36 11.40 5.84
C GLN A 104 -4.01 12.02 5.44
N LYS A 105 -3.11 12.27 6.39
CA LYS A 105 -1.74 12.72 6.08
C LYS A 105 -0.99 11.71 5.22
N LEU A 106 -1.08 10.44 5.56
CA LEU A 106 -0.47 9.37 4.79
C LEU A 106 -1.05 9.31 3.37
N GLN A 107 -2.38 9.38 3.22
CA GLN A 107 -3.03 9.46 1.92
C GLN A 107 -2.50 10.63 1.09
N HIS A 108 -2.32 11.80 1.71
CA HIS A 108 -1.78 12.97 1.04
C HIS A 108 -0.30 12.83 0.63
N SER A 109 0.47 11.95 1.29
CA SER A 109 1.88 11.73 0.92
C SER A 109 2.06 10.93 -0.38
N PHE A 110 1.06 10.17 -0.79
CA PHE A 110 1.01 9.44 -2.08
C PHE A 110 0.58 10.33 -3.26
N LYS A 111 0.85 11.63 -3.20
CA LYS A 111 0.60 12.53 -4.34
C LYS A 111 1.66 12.30 -5.41
N LEU A 112 1.24 12.08 -6.64
CA LEU A 112 2.13 12.00 -7.79
C LEU A 112 3.02 13.23 -7.90
N GLY A 113 4.34 12.99 -7.84
CA GLY A 113 5.46 13.83 -8.24
C GLY A 113 5.33 15.35 -8.14
N GLY A 114 6.12 15.92 -7.32
CA GLY A 114 6.48 17.27 -6.92
C GLY A 114 6.02 18.53 -7.68
N ASN A 115 5.41 18.46 -8.86
CA ASN A 115 5.06 19.65 -9.63
C ASN A 115 3.75 19.60 -10.43
N VAL A 116 2.97 18.54 -10.36
CA VAL A 116 1.73 18.45 -11.11
C VAL A 116 0.55 18.27 -10.17
N ARG A 117 -0.22 19.36 -10.04
CA ARG A 117 -1.58 19.43 -9.50
C ARG A 117 -2.09 18.17 -8.79
N LYS A 118 -1.74 18.07 -7.49
CA LYS A 118 -2.52 17.42 -6.40
C LYS A 118 -3.29 16.13 -6.68
N LYS A 119 -2.90 15.29 -7.62
CA LYS A 119 -3.56 14.01 -7.81
C LYS A 119 -2.89 12.95 -6.95
N ILE A 120 -3.67 12.32 -6.05
CA ILE A 120 -3.22 11.19 -5.25
C ILE A 120 -3.03 10.00 -6.20
N ASP A 121 -1.94 9.25 -6.06
CA ASP A 121 -1.76 8.01 -6.81
C ASP A 121 -2.67 6.92 -6.25
N THR A 122 -3.89 6.91 -6.75
CA THR A 122 -4.90 5.91 -6.41
C THR A 122 -4.62 4.54 -7.01
N ALA A 123 -3.60 4.43 -7.88
CA ALA A 123 -3.26 3.18 -8.53
C ALA A 123 -2.50 2.23 -7.61
N VAL A 124 -1.67 2.75 -6.70
CA VAL A 124 -0.74 1.96 -5.88
C VAL A 124 -1.32 1.60 -4.52
N VAL A 125 -2.05 2.52 -3.87
CA VAL A 125 -2.47 2.36 -2.48
C VAL A 125 -3.98 2.49 -2.34
N GLN A 126 -4.56 1.59 -1.55
CA GLN A 126 -5.95 1.63 -1.11
C GLN A 126 -6.00 1.75 0.41
N PHE A 127 -6.71 2.73 0.92
CA PHE A 127 -7.00 2.90 2.35
C PHE A 127 -8.34 2.25 2.66
N VAL A 128 -8.42 1.59 3.80
CA VAL A 128 -9.64 0.89 4.24
C VAL A 128 -9.79 1.08 5.75
N SER A 129 -10.89 1.70 6.15
CA SER A 129 -11.28 1.87 7.56
C SER A 129 -12.53 1.04 7.84
N PHE A 130 -12.42 0.04 8.70
CA PHE A 130 -13.58 -0.76 9.12
C PHE A 130 -14.24 -0.13 10.34
N THR A 131 -15.55 0.06 10.30
CA THR A 131 -16.24 0.40 11.55
C THR A 131 -16.33 -0.79 12.49
N VAL A 132 -16.15 -0.55 13.78
CA VAL A 132 -16.37 -1.54 14.83
C VAL A 132 -17.77 -1.40 15.47
N ASP A 133 -18.55 -0.41 15.04
CA ASP A 133 -19.91 -0.14 15.52
C ASP A 133 -20.89 0.05 14.33
N PRO A 134 -21.13 -0.97 13.51
CA PRO A 134 -21.94 -0.85 12.29
C PRO A 134 -23.40 -0.47 12.55
N GLU A 135 -23.91 -0.70 13.78
CA GLU A 135 -25.27 -0.33 14.14
C GLU A 135 -25.47 1.19 14.20
N ARG A 136 -24.45 1.94 14.58
CA ARG A 136 -24.46 3.41 14.65
C ARG A 136 -23.82 4.05 13.43
N ASP A 137 -22.80 3.42 12.90
CA ASP A 137 -22.02 3.93 11.79
C ASP A 137 -22.64 3.53 10.45
N SER A 138 -23.83 4.04 10.18
CA SER A 138 -24.51 3.85 8.89
C SER A 138 -23.73 4.53 7.76
N VAL A 139 -24.05 4.17 6.51
CA VAL A 139 -23.42 4.75 5.30
C VAL A 139 -23.39 6.29 5.30
N PRO A 140 -24.49 7.01 5.58
CA PRO A 140 -24.46 8.47 5.66
C PRO A 140 -23.57 9.02 6.78
N VAL A 141 -23.49 8.32 7.92
CA VAL A 141 -22.65 8.71 9.06
C VAL A 141 -21.19 8.55 8.71
N LEU A 142 -20.80 7.43 8.10
CA LEU A 142 -19.43 7.18 7.63
C LEU A 142 -19.04 8.19 6.53
N LYS A 143 -19.96 8.50 5.63
CA LYS A 143 -19.70 9.51 4.59
C LYS A 143 -19.42 10.87 5.20
N ASN A 144 -20.26 11.33 6.12
CA ASN A 144 -20.04 12.61 6.81
C ASN A 144 -18.71 12.61 7.59
N TYR A 145 -18.37 11.51 8.26
CA TYR A 145 -17.10 11.35 8.96
C TYR A 145 -15.92 11.46 7.99
N ALA A 146 -15.94 10.75 6.87
CA ALA A 146 -14.91 10.81 5.85
C ALA A 146 -14.75 12.24 5.28
N ASP A 147 -15.85 12.95 5.02
CA ASP A 147 -15.86 14.33 4.51
C ASP A 147 -15.24 15.30 5.52
N ILE A 148 -15.55 15.18 6.82
CA ILE A 148 -14.97 16.01 7.89
C ILE A 148 -13.45 15.90 7.91
N PHE A 149 -12.90 14.69 7.73
CA PHE A 149 -11.46 14.46 7.70
C PHE A 149 -10.83 14.70 6.32
N GLY A 150 -11.62 15.08 5.31
CA GLY A 150 -11.12 15.34 3.96
C GLY A 150 -10.52 14.11 3.29
N ALA A 151 -11.08 12.93 3.56
CA ALA A 151 -10.69 11.70 2.93
C ALA A 151 -10.99 11.71 1.42
N ASN A 152 -10.04 11.29 0.59
CA ASN A 152 -10.31 11.11 -0.83
C ASN A 152 -11.01 9.76 -1.05
N HIS A 153 -12.26 9.79 -1.48
CA HIS A 153 -13.10 8.62 -1.69
C HIS A 153 -12.61 7.70 -2.83
N ASP A 154 -11.75 8.18 -3.74
CA ASP A 154 -11.24 7.38 -4.87
C ASP A 154 -10.37 6.21 -4.41
N ASN A 155 -9.68 6.35 -3.27
CA ASN A 155 -8.78 5.35 -2.73
C ASN A 155 -8.88 5.17 -1.21
N TRP A 156 -9.98 5.61 -0.59
CA TRP A 156 -10.24 5.36 0.83
C TRP A 156 -11.68 4.93 1.05
N TRP A 157 -11.84 3.71 1.49
CA TRP A 157 -13.11 3.12 1.86
C TRP A 157 -13.32 3.16 3.37
N PHE A 158 -14.47 3.61 3.80
CA PHE A 158 -15.00 3.43 5.15
C PHE A 158 -16.09 2.38 5.07
N LEU A 159 -15.84 1.21 5.63
CA LEU A 159 -16.67 0.03 5.42
C LEU A 159 -17.56 -0.24 6.62
N THR A 160 -18.82 -0.54 6.33
CA THR A 160 -19.82 -1.01 7.29
C THR A 160 -20.51 -2.27 6.76
N GLY A 161 -21.13 -3.02 7.63
CA GLY A 161 -21.86 -4.25 7.29
C GLY A 161 -22.54 -4.84 8.48
N ASN A 162 -23.05 -6.07 8.36
CA ASN A 162 -23.61 -6.78 9.48
C ASN A 162 -22.51 -7.27 10.43
N LYS A 163 -22.88 -7.47 11.67
CA LYS A 163 -21.98 -7.90 12.74
C LYS A 163 -21.82 -9.43 12.80
N ASP A 164 -22.60 -10.15 11.98
CA ASP A 164 -22.67 -11.62 11.91
C ASP A 164 -21.62 -12.22 10.99
#